data_6ac098a1fbc3a2631edd323471ff2d72
#
_entry.id   6ac098a1fbc3a2631edd323471ff2d72
#
_cell.length_a   1.000
_cell.length_b   1.000
_cell.length_c   1.000
_cell.angle_alpha   90.00
_cell.angle_beta   90.00
_cell.angle_gamma   90.00
#
_symmetry.space_group_name_H-M   'P 1'
#
loop_
_entity.id
_entity.type
_entity.pdbx_description
1 polymer ?
#
loop_
_entity_poly.entity_id
_entity_poly.type
_entity_poly.pdbx_seq_one_letter_code
_entity_poly.pdbx_strand_id
1 'polypeptide(L)'
;MLKARVGIPLLAFLLPLLLNSTNFIKNDLLIPKASKIIEDIGDELTSKTGIYAYVLATNRAFPERFNLVEYVMGMEKQLTKPFVVLVFAPNAIITQKSGQRGRVGLISSSKEIASLYDSPSVKDYAIGVVASKDKNSKEDKYNIGVVQSYSELADQIAESKSVKMTKTIPNETHTVVTILKYIVIAGTLILIWIFWIRPKFIRKNIE
;
A
#
# COMPACT_ATOMS: atom_id res chain seq x y z
N MET A 1 0.39 -43.84 -55.89
CA MET A 1 -0.34 -42.58 -55.61
C MET A 1 -0.49 -42.45 -54.08
N LEU A 2 0.45 -41.76 -53.43
CA LEU A 2 0.38 -41.44 -51.99
C LEU A 2 -0.27 -40.09 -51.83
N LYS A 3 -1.42 -40.04 -51.19
CA LYS A 3 -2.04 -38.77 -50.74
C LYS A 3 -1.50 -38.42 -49.36
N ALA A 4 -0.60 -37.42 -49.33
CA ALA A 4 -0.14 -36.79 -48.11
C ALA A 4 -1.30 -35.97 -47.51
N ARG A 5 -1.80 -36.34 -46.34
CA ARG A 5 -2.68 -35.51 -45.53
C ARG A 5 -1.80 -34.59 -44.70
N VAL A 6 -1.78 -33.31 -45.10
CA VAL A 6 -1.18 -32.24 -44.32
C VAL A 6 -2.14 -31.96 -43.16
N GLY A 7 -1.79 -32.42 -41.97
CA GLY A 7 -2.46 -32.00 -40.73
C GLY A 7 -1.97 -30.60 -40.37
N ILE A 8 -2.86 -29.62 -40.41
CA ILE A 8 -2.62 -28.28 -39.86
C ILE A 8 -2.65 -28.40 -38.35
N PRO A 9 -1.53 -28.11 -37.64
CA PRO A 9 -1.62 -28.00 -36.20
C PRO A 9 -2.42 -26.73 -35.88
N LEU A 10 -3.60 -26.91 -35.26
CA LEU A 10 -4.38 -25.85 -34.66
C LEU A 10 -3.57 -25.26 -33.51
N LEU A 11 -2.76 -24.25 -33.84
CA LEU A 11 -2.08 -23.44 -32.84
C LEU A 11 -3.18 -22.66 -32.11
N ALA A 12 -3.67 -23.24 -31.02
CA ALA A 12 -4.52 -22.53 -30.09
C ALA A 12 -3.70 -21.36 -29.52
N PHE A 13 -3.84 -20.20 -30.11
CA PHE A 13 -3.47 -18.95 -29.51
C PHE A 13 -4.32 -18.80 -28.24
N LEU A 14 -3.78 -19.26 -27.13
CA LEU A 14 -4.16 -18.79 -25.81
C LEU A 14 -3.78 -17.31 -25.76
N LEU A 15 -4.62 -16.45 -26.34
CA LEU A 15 -4.64 -15.05 -25.94
C LEU A 15 -4.87 -15.08 -24.41
N PRO A 16 -3.92 -14.57 -23.60
CA PRO A 16 -4.29 -14.24 -22.24
C PRO A 16 -5.46 -13.25 -22.37
N LEU A 17 -6.63 -13.64 -21.91
CA LEU A 17 -7.66 -12.70 -21.56
C LEU A 17 -6.98 -11.75 -20.58
N LEU A 18 -6.56 -10.60 -21.10
CA LEU A 18 -6.28 -9.42 -20.30
C LEU A 18 -7.63 -9.06 -19.65
N LEU A 19 -7.95 -9.74 -18.56
CA LEU A 19 -8.84 -9.22 -17.57
C LEU A 19 -8.19 -7.90 -17.17
N ASN A 20 -8.70 -6.80 -17.74
CA ASN A 20 -8.47 -5.49 -17.20
C ASN A 20 -9.08 -5.51 -15.79
N SER A 21 -8.35 -6.05 -14.83
CA SER A 21 -8.66 -5.84 -13.43
C SER A 21 -8.32 -4.40 -13.16
N THR A 22 -9.28 -3.52 -13.35
CA THR A 22 -9.14 -2.14 -12.92
C THR A 22 -8.91 -2.19 -11.42
N ASN A 23 -7.75 -1.73 -10.94
CA ASN A 23 -7.43 -1.67 -9.51
C ASN A 23 -8.28 -0.58 -8.80
N PHE A 24 -9.39 -0.19 -9.42
CA PHE A 24 -10.31 0.81 -8.91
C PHE A 24 -11.72 0.25 -8.74
N ILE A 25 -12.26 0.42 -7.54
CA ILE A 25 -13.70 0.26 -7.28
C ILE A 25 -14.43 1.50 -7.80
N LYS A 26 -13.85 2.68 -7.50
CA LYS A 26 -14.32 3.97 -7.96
C LYS A 26 -13.17 4.96 -7.97
N ASN A 27 -13.10 5.77 -9.03
CA ASN A 27 -12.17 6.88 -9.14
C ASN A 27 -12.86 8.09 -9.75
N ASP A 28 -13.19 9.06 -8.91
CA ASP A 28 -13.69 10.39 -9.33
C ASP A 28 -12.81 11.55 -8.80
N LEU A 29 -11.56 11.22 -8.40
CA LEU A 29 -10.62 12.18 -7.81
C LEU A 29 -9.26 12.22 -8.51
N LEU A 30 -8.77 11.06 -8.95
CA LEU A 30 -7.38 10.95 -9.40
C LEU A 30 -7.26 11.23 -10.89
N ILE A 31 -6.21 11.95 -11.26
CA ILE A 31 -5.86 12.19 -12.66
C ILE A 31 -5.35 10.91 -13.34
N PRO A 32 -5.42 10.81 -14.68
CA PRO A 32 -4.99 9.61 -15.41
C PRO A 32 -3.58 9.14 -15.11
N LYS A 33 -2.64 10.09 -14.88
CA LYS A 33 -1.25 9.77 -14.53
C LYS A 33 -1.15 9.04 -13.19
N ALA A 34 -1.86 9.49 -12.16
CA ALA A 34 -1.88 8.85 -10.85
C ALA A 34 -2.56 7.48 -10.92
N SER A 35 -3.66 7.37 -11.67
CA SER A 35 -4.36 6.11 -11.90
C SER A 35 -3.45 5.08 -12.56
N LYS A 36 -2.69 5.48 -13.57
CA LYS A 36 -1.75 4.59 -14.27
C LYS A 36 -0.66 4.04 -13.33
N ILE A 37 -0.12 4.87 -12.44
CA ILE A 37 0.87 4.43 -11.45
C ILE A 37 0.25 3.39 -10.50
N ILE A 38 -0.97 3.61 -10.03
CA ILE A 38 -1.70 2.68 -9.15
C ILE A 38 -1.96 1.35 -9.87
N GLU A 39 -2.37 1.38 -11.13
CA GLU A 39 -2.57 0.17 -11.93
C GLU A 39 -1.25 -0.61 -12.08
N ASP A 40 -0.16 0.06 -12.43
CA ASP A 40 1.14 -0.59 -12.60
C ASP A 40 1.65 -1.24 -11.31
N ILE A 41 1.46 -0.59 -10.16
CA ILE A 41 1.81 -1.13 -8.84
C ILE A 41 0.88 -2.31 -8.48
N GLY A 42 -0.42 -2.18 -8.68
CA GLY A 42 -1.40 -3.20 -8.36
C GLY A 42 -1.26 -4.47 -9.19
N ASP A 43 -0.96 -4.32 -10.49
CA ASP A 43 -0.70 -5.45 -11.38
C ASP A 43 0.57 -6.20 -10.97
N GLU A 44 1.63 -5.47 -10.60
CA GLU A 44 2.84 -6.08 -10.07
C GLU A 44 2.58 -6.82 -8.75
N LEU A 45 1.87 -6.19 -7.81
CA LEU A 45 1.51 -6.80 -6.54
C LEU A 45 0.72 -8.09 -6.74
N THR A 46 -0.33 -8.03 -7.54
CA THR A 46 -1.18 -9.17 -7.83
C THR A 46 -0.39 -10.31 -8.48
N SER A 47 0.45 -10.00 -9.48
CA SER A 47 1.25 -11.00 -10.16
C SER A 47 2.26 -11.70 -9.26
N LYS A 48 2.82 -10.98 -8.28
CA LYS A 48 3.86 -11.49 -7.37
C LYS A 48 3.31 -12.15 -6.11
N THR A 49 2.15 -11.70 -5.62
CA THR A 49 1.62 -12.14 -4.31
C THR A 49 0.27 -12.84 -4.38
N GLY A 50 -0.44 -12.72 -5.49
CA GLY A 50 -1.83 -13.19 -5.63
C GLY A 50 -2.84 -12.33 -4.86
N ILE A 51 -2.43 -11.20 -4.26
CA ILE A 51 -3.31 -10.31 -3.48
C ILE A 51 -3.71 -9.12 -4.34
N TYR A 52 -5.01 -8.84 -4.38
CA TYR A 52 -5.56 -7.72 -5.13
C TYR A 52 -5.67 -6.49 -4.23
N ALA A 53 -5.02 -5.40 -4.61
CA ALA A 53 -5.19 -4.11 -3.96
C ALA A 53 -6.09 -3.21 -4.81
N TYR A 54 -7.19 -2.77 -4.23
CA TYR A 54 -8.15 -1.88 -4.89
C TYR A 54 -8.11 -0.49 -4.27
N VAL A 55 -8.51 0.52 -5.05
CA VAL A 55 -8.68 1.90 -4.60
C VAL A 55 -10.13 2.33 -4.76
N LEU A 56 -10.69 2.91 -3.70
CA LEU A 56 -11.92 3.69 -3.72
C LEU A 56 -11.54 5.16 -3.45
N ALA A 57 -11.26 5.94 -4.49
CA ALA A 57 -10.99 7.37 -4.40
C ALA A 57 -12.22 8.15 -4.85
N THR A 58 -12.91 8.80 -3.90
CA THR A 58 -14.19 9.44 -4.23
C THR A 58 -14.38 10.81 -3.61
N ASN A 59 -14.93 11.72 -4.41
CA ASN A 59 -15.29 13.08 -4.00
C ASN A 59 -16.63 13.15 -3.24
N ARG A 60 -17.30 12.01 -3.05
CA ARG A 60 -18.60 11.95 -2.38
C ARG A 60 -18.50 12.44 -0.92
N ALA A 61 -19.38 13.33 -0.55
CA ALA A 61 -19.56 13.76 0.83
C ALA A 61 -20.40 12.72 1.60
N PHE A 62 -19.74 11.76 2.22
CA PHE A 62 -20.42 10.84 3.13
C PHE A 62 -20.79 11.56 4.42
N PRO A 63 -22.00 11.30 4.98
CA PRO A 63 -22.43 11.91 6.23
C PRO A 63 -21.59 11.41 7.43
N GLU A 64 -21.72 12.12 8.54
CA GLU A 64 -21.10 11.68 9.81
C GLU A 64 -21.55 10.27 10.16
N ARG A 65 -20.63 9.44 10.68
CA ARG A 65 -20.86 8.04 11.07
C ARG A 65 -21.26 7.10 9.93
N PHE A 66 -21.17 7.54 8.66
CA PHE A 66 -21.41 6.64 7.54
C PHE A 66 -20.45 5.44 7.61
N ASN A 67 -20.98 4.23 7.50
CA ASN A 67 -20.19 3.01 7.58
C ASN A 67 -19.52 2.71 6.21
N LEU A 68 -18.27 3.18 6.05
CA LEU A 68 -17.49 2.92 4.83
C LEU A 68 -17.12 1.44 4.67
N VAL A 69 -17.00 0.69 5.77
CA VAL A 69 -16.70 -0.74 5.70
C VAL A 69 -17.89 -1.48 5.07
N GLU A 70 -19.10 -1.25 5.58
CA GLU A 70 -20.31 -1.84 5.03
C GLU A 70 -20.54 -1.44 3.56
N TYR A 71 -20.25 -0.19 3.22
CA TYR A 71 -20.34 0.30 1.84
C TYR A 71 -19.41 -0.46 0.89
N VAL A 72 -18.15 -0.68 1.26
CA VAL A 72 -17.18 -1.45 0.47
C VAL A 72 -17.55 -2.93 0.44
N MET A 73 -17.92 -3.51 1.58
CA MET A 73 -18.30 -4.92 1.67
C MET A 73 -19.60 -5.21 0.87
N GLY A 74 -20.47 -4.23 0.68
CA GLY A 74 -21.62 -4.34 -0.24
C GLY A 74 -21.20 -4.59 -1.70
N MET A 75 -19.98 -4.25 -2.08
CA MET A 75 -19.40 -4.48 -3.41
C MET A 75 -18.46 -5.71 -3.46
N GLU A 76 -18.31 -6.45 -2.36
CA GLU A 76 -17.39 -7.59 -2.24
C GLU A 76 -17.55 -8.64 -3.36
N LYS A 77 -18.78 -8.88 -3.82
CA LYS A 77 -19.05 -9.84 -4.92
C LYS A 77 -18.39 -9.47 -6.24
N GLN A 78 -17.99 -8.19 -6.40
CA GLN A 78 -17.31 -7.68 -7.59
C GLN A 78 -15.80 -7.70 -7.45
N LEU A 79 -15.29 -8.02 -6.26
CA LEU A 79 -13.86 -8.00 -5.96
C LEU A 79 -13.29 -9.41 -5.94
N THR A 80 -12.14 -9.58 -6.58
CA THR A 80 -11.40 -10.85 -6.55
C THR A 80 -10.65 -11.00 -5.22
N LYS A 81 -10.83 -12.12 -4.55
CA LYS A 81 -10.15 -12.44 -3.30
C LYS A 81 -8.83 -13.18 -3.55
N PRO A 82 -7.86 -13.03 -2.64
CA PRO A 82 -7.84 -12.17 -1.45
C PRO A 82 -7.61 -10.70 -1.83
N PHE A 83 -8.27 -9.76 -1.12
CA PHE A 83 -8.14 -8.35 -1.45
C PHE A 83 -7.94 -7.43 -0.23
N VAL A 84 -7.44 -6.23 -0.52
CA VAL A 84 -7.46 -5.06 0.34
C VAL A 84 -7.96 -3.85 -0.46
N VAL A 85 -8.74 -2.97 0.17
CA VAL A 85 -9.25 -1.73 -0.44
C VAL A 85 -8.69 -0.53 0.33
N LEU A 86 -7.95 0.33 -0.37
CA LEU A 86 -7.60 1.66 0.12
C LEU A 86 -8.76 2.62 -0.18
N VAL A 87 -9.40 3.11 0.86
CA VAL A 87 -10.49 4.10 0.76
C VAL A 87 -9.92 5.48 1.00
N PHE A 88 -10.15 6.39 0.07
CA PHE A 88 -9.79 7.80 0.18
C PHE A 88 -11.01 8.68 -0.15
N ALA A 89 -11.58 9.31 0.86
CA ALA A 89 -12.79 10.13 0.77
C ALA A 89 -12.58 11.48 1.47
N PRO A 90 -11.93 12.46 0.81
CA PRO A 90 -11.51 13.73 1.44
C PRO A 90 -12.69 14.61 1.84
N ASN A 91 -13.86 14.41 1.26
CA ASN A 91 -15.07 15.18 1.59
C ASN A 91 -16.02 14.46 2.56
N ALA A 92 -15.67 13.23 2.98
CA ALA A 92 -16.46 12.51 3.99
C ALA A 92 -16.43 13.24 5.34
N ILE A 93 -17.58 13.46 5.94
CA ILE A 93 -17.71 14.17 7.23
C ILE A 93 -17.22 13.24 8.35
N ILE A 94 -16.25 13.72 9.15
CA ILE A 94 -15.81 13.05 10.36
C ILE A 94 -16.72 13.44 11.51
N THR A 95 -16.93 14.76 11.70
CA THR A 95 -17.84 15.30 12.68
C THR A 95 -18.48 16.60 12.17
N GLN A 96 -19.79 16.71 12.32
CA GLN A 96 -20.54 17.90 11.92
C GLN A 96 -20.22 19.08 12.85
N LYS A 97 -19.99 18.82 14.14
CA LYS A 97 -19.74 19.86 15.14
C LYS A 97 -18.50 20.72 14.83
N SER A 98 -17.42 20.11 14.34
CA SER A 98 -16.18 20.82 13.97
C SER A 98 -16.03 21.07 12.48
N GLY A 99 -16.92 20.54 11.64
CA GLY A 99 -16.81 20.59 10.20
C GLY A 99 -15.64 19.79 9.62
N GLN A 100 -14.97 18.95 10.44
CA GLN A 100 -13.85 18.16 10.00
C GLN A 100 -14.28 17.16 8.92
N ARG A 101 -13.46 17.08 7.86
CA ARG A 101 -13.65 16.20 6.73
C ARG A 101 -12.38 15.43 6.42
N GLY A 102 -12.56 14.36 5.66
CA GLY A 102 -11.47 13.52 5.20
C GLY A 102 -11.42 12.18 5.93
N ARG A 103 -11.66 11.09 5.19
CA ARG A 103 -11.53 9.73 5.71
C ARG A 103 -10.59 8.95 4.82
N VAL A 104 -9.62 8.30 5.46
CA VAL A 104 -8.73 7.32 4.85
C VAL A 104 -8.91 6.01 5.58
N GLY A 105 -9.09 4.91 4.87
CA GLY A 105 -9.32 3.61 5.45
C GLY A 105 -8.71 2.48 4.65
N LEU A 106 -8.46 1.36 5.31
CA LEU A 106 -8.05 0.10 4.69
C LEU A 106 -9.05 -0.97 5.11
N ILE A 107 -9.59 -1.69 4.13
CA ILE A 107 -10.61 -2.71 4.31
C ILE A 107 -10.12 -3.98 3.63
N SER A 108 -9.88 -5.02 4.41
CA SER A 108 -9.37 -6.31 3.91
C SER A 108 -10.44 -7.37 3.87
N SER A 109 -10.29 -8.30 2.93
CA SER A 109 -11.17 -9.45 2.78
C SER A 109 -11.12 -10.42 3.96
N SER A 110 -10.04 -10.41 4.74
CA SER A 110 -9.86 -11.24 5.92
C SER A 110 -8.87 -10.64 6.92
N LYS A 111 -8.82 -11.21 8.14
CA LYS A 111 -7.86 -10.79 9.18
C LYS A 111 -6.41 -11.13 8.78
N GLU A 112 -6.21 -12.24 8.07
CA GLU A 112 -4.90 -12.65 7.57
C GLU A 112 -4.33 -11.63 6.60
N ILE A 113 -5.17 -11.08 5.70
CA ILE A 113 -4.73 -10.00 4.80
C ILE A 113 -4.47 -8.72 5.58
N ALA A 114 -5.30 -8.40 6.58
CA ALA A 114 -5.11 -7.21 7.41
C ALA A 114 -3.82 -7.26 8.25
N SER A 115 -3.27 -8.45 8.54
CA SER A 115 -2.02 -8.61 9.29
C SER A 115 -0.75 -8.45 8.44
N LEU A 116 -0.86 -8.33 7.12
CA LEU A 116 0.28 -8.21 6.21
C LEU A 116 0.84 -6.78 6.12
N TYR A 117 0.16 -5.79 6.69
CA TYR A 117 0.55 -4.40 6.62
C TYR A 117 0.17 -3.63 7.90
N ASP A 118 0.88 -2.55 8.16
CA ASP A 118 0.57 -1.62 9.25
C ASP A 118 -0.41 -0.53 8.77
N SER A 119 -1.69 -0.70 9.11
CA SER A 119 -2.76 0.19 8.68
C SER A 119 -2.56 1.66 9.10
N PRO A 120 -2.11 2.01 10.32
CA PRO A 120 -1.70 3.35 10.68
C PRO A 120 -0.66 3.93 9.73
N SER A 121 0.46 3.24 9.54
CA SER A 121 1.57 3.70 8.69
C SER A 121 1.08 4.00 7.27
N VAL A 122 0.38 3.08 6.62
CA VAL A 122 -0.14 3.28 5.26
C VAL A 122 -1.06 4.50 5.16
N LYS A 123 -1.95 4.71 6.14
CA LYS A 123 -2.87 5.86 6.14
C LYS A 123 -2.15 7.19 6.36
N ASP A 124 -1.11 7.19 7.17
CA ASP A 124 -0.36 8.39 7.53
C ASP A 124 0.31 9.04 6.30
N TYR A 125 0.66 8.26 5.28
CA TYR A 125 1.15 8.83 4.01
C TYR A 125 0.10 9.71 3.33
N ALA A 126 -1.13 9.25 3.17
CA ALA A 126 -2.19 10.07 2.58
C ALA A 126 -2.53 11.27 3.46
N ILE A 127 -2.64 11.06 4.77
CA ILE A 127 -3.01 12.10 5.74
C ILE A 127 -1.92 13.17 5.78
N GLY A 128 -0.64 12.77 5.87
CA GLY A 128 0.51 13.66 5.96
C GLY A 128 0.63 14.58 4.73
N VAL A 129 0.47 14.01 3.52
CA VAL A 129 0.51 14.79 2.29
C VAL A 129 -0.64 15.79 2.22
N VAL A 130 -1.86 15.37 2.55
CA VAL A 130 -3.03 16.26 2.51
C VAL A 130 -2.94 17.37 3.56
N ALA A 131 -2.38 17.07 4.74
CA ALA A 131 -2.21 18.02 5.82
C ALA A 131 -0.98 18.92 5.66
N SER A 132 -0.07 18.63 4.71
CA SER A 132 1.15 19.40 4.50
C SER A 132 0.83 20.88 4.15
N LYS A 133 1.69 21.79 4.61
CA LYS A 133 1.56 23.24 4.32
C LYS A 133 2.40 23.68 3.11
N ASP A 134 2.65 22.76 2.17
CA ASP A 134 3.34 23.05 0.92
C ASP A 134 2.47 23.85 -0.07
N LYS A 135 3.07 24.17 -1.22
CA LYS A 135 2.41 24.98 -2.28
C LYS A 135 1.55 24.15 -3.24
N ASN A 136 1.46 22.83 -3.04
CA ASN A 136 0.70 21.97 -3.92
C ASN A 136 -0.81 22.26 -3.82
N SER A 137 -1.52 22.14 -4.94
CA SER A 137 -2.97 22.24 -4.96
C SER A 137 -3.61 21.09 -4.14
N LYS A 138 -4.87 21.23 -3.76
CA LYS A 138 -5.60 20.13 -3.09
C LYS A 138 -5.67 18.88 -3.96
N GLU A 139 -5.85 19.06 -5.27
CA GLU A 139 -5.91 17.96 -6.24
C GLU A 139 -4.57 17.24 -6.32
N ASP A 140 -3.45 17.98 -6.40
CA ASP A 140 -2.11 17.38 -6.39
C ASP A 140 -1.88 16.58 -5.10
N LYS A 141 -2.25 17.14 -3.94
CA LYS A 141 -2.15 16.44 -2.64
C LYS A 141 -2.96 15.16 -2.59
N TYR A 142 -4.16 15.15 -3.17
CA TYR A 142 -4.97 13.94 -3.24
C TYR A 142 -4.30 12.88 -4.12
N ASN A 143 -3.82 13.27 -5.29
CA ASN A 143 -3.10 12.37 -6.18
C ASN A 143 -1.84 11.80 -5.54
N ILE A 144 -0.97 12.66 -4.99
CA ILE A 144 0.26 12.26 -4.33
C ILE A 144 -0.04 11.37 -3.12
N GLY A 145 -0.97 11.78 -2.26
CA GLY A 145 -1.30 11.06 -1.04
C GLY A 145 -1.85 9.66 -1.29
N VAL A 146 -2.75 9.51 -2.26
CA VAL A 146 -3.29 8.19 -2.60
C VAL A 146 -2.22 7.29 -3.22
N VAL A 147 -1.40 7.82 -4.15
CA VAL A 147 -0.34 7.04 -4.80
C VAL A 147 0.72 6.60 -3.78
N GLN A 148 1.14 7.47 -2.87
CA GLN A 148 2.10 7.12 -1.82
C GLN A 148 1.54 6.08 -0.84
N SER A 149 0.31 6.26 -0.36
CA SER A 149 -0.35 5.26 0.50
C SER A 149 -0.50 3.90 -0.19
N TYR A 150 -0.85 3.91 -1.46
CA TYR A 150 -1.00 2.67 -2.23
C TYR A 150 0.34 1.98 -2.46
N SER A 151 1.38 2.76 -2.75
CA SER A 151 2.75 2.27 -2.88
C SER A 151 3.25 1.62 -1.58
N GLU A 152 3.07 2.29 -0.45
CA GLU A 152 3.43 1.77 0.87
C GLU A 152 2.66 0.49 1.22
N LEU A 153 1.35 0.46 0.95
CA LEU A 153 0.53 -0.72 1.14
C LEU A 153 1.07 -1.91 0.33
N ALA A 154 1.42 -1.68 -0.93
CA ALA A 154 1.94 -2.71 -1.81
C ALA A 154 3.32 -3.22 -1.36
N ASP A 155 4.21 -2.31 -0.93
CA ASP A 155 5.54 -2.68 -0.42
C ASP A 155 5.43 -3.52 0.85
N GLN A 156 4.60 -3.13 1.82
CA GLN A 156 4.42 -3.88 3.06
C GLN A 156 3.83 -5.28 2.83
N ILE A 157 2.81 -5.40 1.96
CA ILE A 157 2.25 -6.70 1.60
C ILE A 157 3.31 -7.58 0.92
N ALA A 158 4.07 -7.02 -0.03
CA ALA A 158 5.12 -7.75 -0.74
C ALA A 158 6.24 -8.19 0.21
N GLU A 159 6.69 -7.31 1.11
CA GLU A 159 7.70 -7.61 2.12
C GLU A 159 7.25 -8.74 3.05
N SER A 160 6.00 -8.73 3.52
CA SER A 160 5.44 -9.80 4.35
C SER A 160 5.37 -11.14 3.63
N LYS A 161 5.38 -11.13 2.29
CA LYS A 161 5.47 -12.33 1.43
C LYS A 161 6.89 -12.62 0.96
N SER A 162 7.90 -11.89 1.47
CA SER A 162 9.30 -12.00 1.06
C SER A 162 9.53 -11.75 -0.44
N VAL A 163 8.72 -10.87 -1.03
CA VAL A 163 8.80 -10.45 -2.43
C VAL A 163 9.17 -8.98 -2.51
N LYS A 164 9.96 -8.60 -3.51
CA LYS A 164 10.36 -7.20 -3.72
C LYS A 164 9.54 -6.57 -4.83
N MET A 165 8.97 -5.40 -4.57
CA MET A 165 8.33 -4.56 -5.58
C MET A 165 9.38 -3.74 -6.35
N THR A 166 9.04 -3.38 -7.58
CA THR A 166 9.91 -2.57 -8.47
C THR A 166 9.23 -1.32 -9.01
N LYS A 167 7.89 -1.30 -9.01
CA LYS A 167 7.09 -0.17 -9.51
C LYS A 167 6.59 0.75 -8.40
N THR A 168 6.81 0.39 -7.14
CA THR A 168 6.48 1.23 -6.00
C THR A 168 7.39 2.46 -5.95
N ILE A 169 6.89 3.53 -5.36
CA ILE A 169 7.65 4.77 -5.17
C ILE A 169 8.60 4.57 -3.98
N PRO A 170 9.93 4.74 -4.16
CA PRO A 170 10.87 4.60 -3.07
C PRO A 170 10.52 5.50 -1.88
N ASN A 171 10.40 4.90 -0.72
CA ASN A 171 10.14 5.62 0.51
C ASN A 171 11.46 6.05 1.17
N GLU A 172 11.94 7.24 0.84
CA GLU A 172 13.19 7.79 1.41
C GLU A 172 13.09 7.93 2.94
N THR A 173 11.92 8.29 3.45
CA THR A 173 11.70 8.45 4.90
C THR A 173 11.87 7.13 5.63
N HIS A 174 11.34 6.03 5.11
CA HIS A 174 11.48 4.70 5.71
C HIS A 174 12.97 4.26 5.73
N THR A 175 13.70 4.53 4.67
CA THR A 175 15.14 4.24 4.58
C THR A 175 15.93 5.01 5.64
N VAL A 176 15.68 6.32 5.79
CA VAL A 176 16.31 7.18 6.79
C VAL A 176 16.00 6.72 8.21
N VAL A 177 14.73 6.42 8.52
CA VAL A 177 14.29 5.92 9.83
C VAL A 177 14.97 4.57 10.15
N THR A 178 15.06 3.68 9.17
CA THR A 178 15.71 2.38 9.33
C THR A 178 17.19 2.54 9.63
N ILE A 179 17.91 3.41 8.91
CA ILE A 179 19.32 3.72 9.17
C ILE A 179 19.49 4.30 10.58
N LEU A 180 18.65 5.26 10.96
CA LEU A 180 18.69 5.87 12.28
C LEU A 180 18.46 4.84 13.39
N LYS A 181 17.52 3.92 13.22
CA LYS A 181 17.28 2.80 14.13
C LYS A 181 18.54 1.95 14.35
N TYR A 182 19.24 1.59 13.29
CA TYR A 182 20.49 0.83 13.41
C TYR A 182 21.60 1.62 14.10
N ILE A 183 21.71 2.93 13.85
CA ILE A 183 22.67 3.80 14.54
C ILE A 183 22.38 3.84 16.05
N VAL A 184 21.12 3.97 16.45
CA VAL A 184 20.73 3.98 17.87
C VAL A 184 21.04 2.63 18.53
N ILE A 185 20.72 1.52 17.87
CA ILE A 185 21.02 0.17 18.39
C ILE A 185 22.53 0.00 18.56
N ALA A 186 23.32 0.33 17.56
CA ALA A 186 24.78 0.24 17.62
C ALA A 186 25.37 1.12 18.74
N GLY A 187 24.89 2.37 18.87
CA GLY A 187 25.29 3.27 19.95
C GLY A 187 24.98 2.70 21.34
N THR A 188 23.79 2.12 21.50
CA THR A 188 23.41 1.47 22.77
C THR A 188 24.30 0.29 23.11
N LEU A 189 24.64 -0.55 22.13
CA LEU A 189 25.56 -1.69 22.34
C LEU A 189 26.96 -1.23 22.72
N ILE A 190 27.46 -0.15 22.12
CA ILE A 190 28.77 0.46 22.49
C ILE A 190 28.73 0.97 23.93
N LEU A 191 27.68 1.63 24.36
CA LEU A 191 27.55 2.11 25.73
C LEU A 191 27.51 0.94 26.73
N ILE A 192 26.77 -0.13 26.45
CA ILE A 192 26.72 -1.35 27.25
C ILE A 192 28.13 -1.95 27.36
N TRP A 193 28.85 -2.01 26.23
CA TRP A 193 30.22 -2.49 26.22
C TRP A 193 31.15 -1.67 27.13
N ILE A 194 31.14 -0.34 26.97
CA ILE A 194 32.00 0.57 27.72
C ILE A 194 31.72 0.55 29.22
N PHE A 195 30.45 0.63 29.61
CA PHE A 195 30.06 0.80 31.00
C PHE A 195 29.87 -0.52 31.76
N TRP A 196 29.51 -1.60 31.09
CA TRP A 196 29.16 -2.87 31.75
C TRP A 196 30.17 -3.97 31.51
N ILE A 197 30.63 -4.14 30.29
CA ILE A 197 31.44 -5.29 29.90
C ILE A 197 32.92 -4.99 30.15
N ARG A 198 33.43 -3.88 29.62
CA ARG A 198 34.85 -3.49 29.75
C ARG A 198 35.37 -3.44 31.20
N PRO A 199 34.66 -2.86 32.19
CA PRO A 199 35.14 -2.84 33.58
C PRO A 199 35.33 -4.22 34.21
N LYS A 200 34.49 -5.21 33.79
CA LYS A 200 34.62 -6.59 34.28
C LYS A 200 35.86 -7.28 33.78
N PHE A 201 36.28 -7.01 32.54
CA PHE A 201 37.51 -7.56 31.97
C PHE A 201 38.76 -6.91 32.59
N ILE A 202 38.74 -5.60 32.86
CA ILE A 202 39.87 -4.90 33.44
C ILE A 202 40.12 -5.36 34.90
N ARG A 203 39.06 -5.56 35.68
CA ARG A 203 39.19 -6.05 37.07
C ARG A 203 39.75 -7.45 37.16
N LYS A 204 39.48 -8.33 36.19
CA LYS A 204 39.96 -9.72 36.19
C LYS A 204 41.45 -9.87 35.86
N ASN A 205 42.08 -8.83 35.30
CA ASN A 205 43.51 -8.83 34.94
C ASN A 205 44.39 -8.14 36.01
N ILE A 206 43.83 -7.74 37.15
CA ILE A 206 44.54 -7.06 38.24
C ILE A 206 44.67 -7.96 39.49
N GLU A 207 43.95 -9.09 39.53
CA GLU A 207 44.12 -10.20 40.49
C GLU A 207 45.08 -11.27 39.91
#